data_c5cef9a9abf4932d95b28c8814a466ce
#
_entry.id   c5cef9a9abf4932d95b28c8814a466ce
#
_cell.length_a   1.000
_cell.length_b   1.000
_cell.length_c   1.000
_cell.angle_alpha   90.00
_cell.angle_beta   90.00
_cell.angle_gamma   90.00
#
_symmetry.space_group_name_H-M   'P 1'
#
loop_
_entity.id
_entity.type
_entity.pdbx_description
1 polymer ?
#
loop_
_entity_poly.entity_id
_entity_poly.type
_entity_poly.pdbx_seq_one_letter_code
_entity_poly.pdbx_strand_id
1 'polypeptide(L)'
;MPTDTGMAFVLMTHLSRHHESALPAIIGRYTTMPVASASDGVAVQPNHVYVCPPGQIMTVEKGRLRLRECLAADTKPIDVFLSSLAKDRGASAVGIVLSGSGNDGTLGIKAIKEQGGLTLAQGRDGKGPMQSGMPDSAIATGVVDLALPVEEMPGRLAGLARPFAALEGSPTAIHQELESGAAGHEAICRLLRNQLGHDFSGYKAVSYTHLTLPTILRV
;
A
#
# COMPACT_ATOMS: atom_id res chain seq x y z
N MET A 1 12.82 8.43 4.68
CA MET A 1 12.44 7.63 3.51
C MET A 1 13.02 8.31 2.29
N PRO A 2 13.57 7.58 1.29
CA PRO A 2 14.01 8.18 0.03
C PRO A 2 12.86 8.94 -0.65
N THR A 3 13.18 10.00 -1.38
CA THR A 3 12.19 10.87 -2.04
C THR A 3 11.99 10.55 -3.52
N ASP A 4 12.70 9.56 -4.02
CA ASP A 4 12.74 9.08 -5.41
C ASP A 4 12.24 7.63 -5.55
N THR A 5 11.26 7.25 -4.73
CA THR A 5 10.74 5.88 -4.69
C THR A 5 9.81 5.54 -5.87
N GLY A 6 9.35 6.54 -6.63
CA GLY A 6 8.29 6.38 -7.62
C GLY A 6 6.88 6.24 -7.01
N MET A 7 6.77 6.10 -5.69
CA MET A 7 5.49 5.97 -5.01
C MET A 7 4.85 7.33 -4.72
N ALA A 8 3.52 7.39 -4.73
CA ALA A 8 2.76 8.47 -4.14
C ALA A 8 2.26 8.06 -2.75
N PHE A 9 2.21 9.02 -1.84
CA PHE A 9 1.76 8.81 -0.47
C PHE A 9 0.46 9.56 -0.22
N VAL A 10 -0.51 8.87 0.34
CA VAL A 10 -1.79 9.47 0.72
C VAL A 10 -2.03 9.25 2.20
N LEU A 11 -2.25 10.33 2.93
CA LEU A 11 -2.53 10.28 4.36
C LEU A 11 -4.03 10.51 4.61
N MET A 12 -4.62 9.54 5.29
CA MET A 12 -5.97 9.61 5.81
C MET A 12 -5.92 9.72 7.33
N THR A 13 -6.63 10.66 7.90
CA THR A 13 -6.72 10.84 9.35
C THR A 13 -8.15 11.15 9.76
N HIS A 14 -8.56 10.68 10.93
CA HIS A 14 -9.81 11.11 11.56
C HIS A 14 -9.63 12.51 12.15
N LEU A 15 -9.79 13.55 11.33
CA LEU A 15 -9.71 14.94 11.78
C LEU A 15 -11.10 15.51 12.09
N SER A 16 -11.16 16.36 13.11
CA SER A 16 -12.33 17.17 13.39
C SER A 16 -12.70 18.03 12.20
N ARG A 17 -13.99 18.13 11.87
CA ARG A 17 -14.51 18.86 10.70
C ARG A 17 -14.29 20.38 10.73
N HIS A 18 -13.90 20.94 11.88
CA HIS A 18 -13.99 22.37 12.16
C HIS A 18 -12.66 23.13 12.11
N HIS A 19 -11.54 22.49 11.83
CA HIS A 19 -10.24 23.16 11.81
C HIS A 19 -9.45 22.78 10.56
N GLU A 20 -8.85 23.80 9.93
CA GLU A 20 -7.83 23.55 8.92
C GLU A 20 -6.70 22.68 9.49
N SER A 21 -6.29 21.68 8.73
CA SER A 21 -5.24 20.79 9.18
C SER A 21 -3.86 21.40 8.95
N ALA A 22 -3.11 21.58 10.02
CA ALA A 22 -1.69 21.94 9.93
C ALA A 22 -0.80 20.77 9.47
N LEU A 23 -1.40 19.58 9.26
CA LEU A 23 -0.67 18.35 8.94
C LEU A 23 0.19 18.46 7.67
N PRO A 24 -0.26 19.05 6.55
CA PRO A 24 0.61 19.24 5.38
C PRO A 24 1.87 20.05 5.72
N ALA A 25 1.74 21.14 6.47
CA ALA A 25 2.87 21.98 6.88
C ALA A 25 3.82 21.26 7.85
N ILE A 26 3.28 20.43 8.74
CA ILE A 26 4.08 19.61 9.66
C ILE A 26 4.87 18.58 8.87
N ILE A 27 4.23 17.79 8.00
CA ILE A 27 4.89 16.75 7.21
C ILE A 27 5.95 17.37 6.29
N GLY A 28 5.67 18.50 5.65
CA GLY A 28 6.60 19.20 4.78
C GLY A 28 7.93 19.60 5.45
N ARG A 29 8.01 19.62 6.81
CA ARG A 29 9.26 19.84 7.54
C ARG A 29 10.15 18.60 7.62
N TYR A 30 9.58 17.40 7.38
CA TYR A 30 10.27 16.12 7.56
C TYR A 30 10.54 15.40 6.22
N THR A 31 10.13 15.99 5.10
CA THR A 31 10.39 15.41 3.77
C THR A 31 10.65 16.51 2.76
N THR A 32 11.46 16.19 1.73
CA THR A 32 11.67 17.07 0.56
C THR A 32 10.66 16.79 -0.55
N MET A 33 9.81 15.75 -0.41
CA MET A 33 8.70 15.53 -1.34
C MET A 33 7.69 16.68 -1.25
N PRO A 34 7.08 17.10 -2.36
CA PRO A 34 5.95 18.02 -2.32
C PRO A 34 4.81 17.45 -1.48
N VAL A 35 4.35 18.23 -0.48
CA VAL A 35 3.23 17.87 0.40
C VAL A 35 2.10 18.85 0.15
N ALA A 36 0.92 18.33 -0.16
CA ALA A 36 -0.26 19.15 -0.44
C ALA A 36 -1.51 18.58 0.25
N SER A 37 -2.42 19.48 0.61
CA SER A 37 -3.81 19.09 0.87
C SER A 37 -4.44 18.63 -0.44
N ALA A 38 -5.11 17.47 -0.43
CA ALA A 38 -5.73 16.93 -1.63
C ALA A 38 -6.85 17.85 -2.14
N SER A 39 -6.97 17.95 -3.47
CA SER A 39 -8.07 18.66 -4.13
C SER A 39 -8.81 17.70 -5.06
N ASP A 40 -10.11 17.95 -5.27
CA ASP A 40 -10.90 17.10 -6.15
C ASP A 40 -10.36 17.09 -7.58
N GLY A 41 -10.29 15.90 -8.18
CA GLY A 41 -9.83 15.69 -9.55
C GLY A 41 -8.31 15.78 -9.75
N VAL A 42 -7.51 16.02 -8.70
CA VAL A 42 -6.04 16.09 -8.83
C VAL A 42 -5.48 14.74 -9.25
N ALA A 43 -4.60 14.73 -10.26
CA ALA A 43 -3.88 13.52 -10.68
C ALA A 43 -2.81 13.17 -9.64
N VAL A 44 -2.77 11.90 -9.23
CA VAL A 44 -1.75 11.41 -8.32
C VAL A 44 -0.41 11.32 -9.06
N GLN A 45 0.58 12.04 -8.56
CA GLN A 45 1.94 12.05 -9.11
C GLN A 45 2.90 11.27 -8.22
N PRO A 46 3.88 10.55 -8.79
CA PRO A 46 4.91 9.86 -8.02
C PRO A 46 5.72 10.87 -7.18
N ASN A 47 6.24 10.40 -6.06
CA ASN A 47 7.06 11.17 -5.13
C ASN A 47 6.36 12.41 -4.55
N HIS A 48 5.03 12.36 -4.42
CA HIS A 48 4.20 13.38 -3.79
C HIS A 48 3.47 12.82 -2.58
N VAL A 49 3.19 13.70 -1.62
CA VAL A 49 2.40 13.39 -0.44
C VAL A 49 1.09 14.19 -0.49
N TYR A 50 -0.02 13.49 -0.43
CA TYR A 50 -1.36 14.08 -0.39
C TYR A 50 -1.99 13.84 0.98
N VAL A 51 -2.55 14.87 1.58
CA VAL A 51 -3.24 14.80 2.86
C VAL A 51 -4.73 15.03 2.64
N CYS A 52 -5.57 14.12 3.16
CA CYS A 52 -7.03 14.29 3.08
C CYS A 52 -7.45 15.52 3.87
N PRO A 53 -8.19 16.46 3.28
CA PRO A 53 -8.72 17.62 4.00
C PRO A 53 -9.72 17.19 5.08
N PRO A 54 -9.85 17.97 6.17
CA PRO A 54 -10.87 17.72 7.18
C PRO A 54 -12.28 17.77 6.60
N GLY A 55 -13.17 16.94 7.12
CA GLY A 55 -14.57 16.93 6.70
C GLY A 55 -14.83 16.39 5.30
N GLN A 56 -13.85 15.79 4.66
CA GLN A 56 -13.98 15.19 3.33
C GLN A 56 -13.81 13.67 3.37
N ILE A 57 -14.52 13.00 2.49
CA ILE A 57 -14.26 11.62 2.10
C ILE A 57 -13.44 11.65 0.82
N MET A 58 -12.33 10.96 0.83
CA MET A 58 -11.44 10.86 -0.33
C MET A 58 -11.49 9.46 -0.92
N THR A 59 -11.47 9.37 -2.24
CA THR A 59 -11.31 8.13 -3.01
C THR A 59 -10.28 8.37 -4.11
N VAL A 60 -9.82 7.29 -4.74
CA VAL A 60 -9.01 7.37 -5.97
C VAL A 60 -9.74 6.65 -7.09
N GLU A 61 -9.75 7.28 -8.27
CA GLU A 61 -10.37 6.76 -9.48
C GLU A 61 -9.55 7.16 -10.71
N LYS A 62 -9.10 6.16 -11.47
CA LYS A 62 -8.28 6.35 -12.69
C LYS A 62 -7.05 7.24 -12.44
N GLY A 63 -6.37 7.00 -11.30
CA GLY A 63 -5.21 7.76 -10.89
C GLY A 63 -5.47 9.20 -10.45
N ARG A 64 -6.72 9.56 -10.16
CA ARG A 64 -7.09 10.89 -9.65
C ARG A 64 -7.76 10.79 -8.30
N LEU A 65 -7.43 11.69 -7.39
CA LEU A 65 -8.12 11.82 -6.12
C LEU A 65 -9.49 12.47 -6.35
N ARG A 66 -10.51 11.91 -5.69
CA ARG A 66 -11.87 12.44 -5.68
C ARG A 66 -12.25 12.77 -4.25
N LEU A 67 -12.85 13.92 -4.09
CA LEU A 67 -13.29 14.42 -2.79
C LEU A 67 -14.80 14.64 -2.80
N ARG A 68 -15.44 14.30 -1.70
CA ARG A 68 -16.82 14.70 -1.41
C ARG A 68 -16.95 15.05 0.07
N GLU A 69 -17.96 15.83 0.39
CA GLU A 69 -18.26 16.14 1.78
C GLU A 69 -18.55 14.87 2.60
N CYS A 70 -18.00 14.83 3.80
CA CYS A 70 -18.23 13.75 4.75
C CYS A 70 -19.57 13.93 5.45
N LEU A 71 -20.50 13.04 5.21
CA LEU A 71 -21.82 13.03 5.86
C LEU A 71 -21.76 12.35 7.23
N ALA A 72 -22.82 12.52 8.04
CA ALA A 72 -22.89 11.88 9.36
C ALA A 72 -22.87 10.34 9.31
N ALA A 73 -23.30 9.76 8.20
CA ALA A 73 -23.29 8.31 7.97
C ALA A 73 -21.90 7.77 7.58
N ASP A 74 -20.95 8.63 7.20
CA ASP A 74 -19.60 8.22 6.81
C ASP A 74 -18.73 7.99 8.05
N THR A 75 -18.80 6.80 8.60
CA THR A 75 -18.11 6.44 9.85
C THR A 75 -16.71 5.84 9.60
N LYS A 76 -16.39 5.45 8.37
CA LYS A 76 -15.17 4.71 8.01
C LYS A 76 -14.48 5.26 6.76
N PRO A 77 -13.97 6.49 6.79
CA PRO A 77 -13.32 7.12 5.64
C PRO A 77 -12.05 6.40 5.16
N ILE A 78 -11.32 5.74 6.05
CA ILE A 78 -10.09 5.00 5.70
C ILE A 78 -10.44 3.73 4.93
N ASP A 79 -11.47 2.98 5.36
CA ASP A 79 -11.97 1.82 4.62
C ASP A 79 -12.42 2.22 3.20
N VAL A 80 -13.11 3.35 3.06
CA VAL A 80 -13.58 3.86 1.76
C VAL A 80 -12.39 4.16 0.85
N PHE A 81 -11.39 4.88 1.36
CA PHE A 81 -10.19 5.22 0.58
C PHE A 81 -9.42 3.98 0.16
N LEU A 82 -9.05 3.10 1.10
CA LEU A 82 -8.26 1.90 0.81
C LEU A 82 -8.99 0.95 -0.15
N SER A 83 -10.31 0.83 -0.04
CA SER A 83 -11.12 0.03 -0.97
C SER A 83 -11.10 0.62 -2.39
N SER A 84 -11.13 1.94 -2.53
CA SER A 84 -10.99 2.60 -3.84
C SER A 84 -9.59 2.44 -4.41
N LEU A 85 -8.55 2.53 -3.56
CA LEU A 85 -7.16 2.33 -3.93
C LEU A 85 -6.92 0.89 -4.43
N ALA A 86 -7.49 -0.10 -3.74
CA ALA A 86 -7.43 -1.49 -4.15
C ALA A 86 -7.98 -1.70 -5.57
N LYS A 87 -9.12 -1.10 -5.87
CA LYS A 87 -9.76 -1.17 -7.20
C LYS A 87 -8.97 -0.44 -8.28
N ASP A 88 -8.38 0.72 -7.94
CA ASP A 88 -7.67 1.56 -8.92
C ASP A 88 -6.26 1.05 -9.23
N ARG A 89 -5.55 0.47 -8.26
CA ARG A 89 -4.14 0.11 -8.35
C ARG A 89 -3.85 -1.39 -8.27
N GLY A 90 -4.81 -2.21 -7.87
CA GLY A 90 -4.63 -3.65 -7.80
C GLY A 90 -3.39 -4.05 -7.00
N ALA A 91 -2.55 -4.89 -7.57
CA ALA A 91 -1.32 -5.38 -6.94
C ALA A 91 -0.27 -4.28 -6.65
N SER A 92 -0.37 -3.09 -7.27
CA SER A 92 0.52 -1.95 -6.99
C SER A 92 0.07 -1.12 -5.78
N ALA A 93 -1.07 -1.47 -5.16
CA ALA A 93 -1.55 -0.78 -3.96
C ALA A 93 -0.80 -1.22 -2.72
N VAL A 94 -0.47 -0.26 -1.84
CA VAL A 94 0.07 -0.52 -0.51
C VAL A 94 -0.85 0.11 0.52
N GLY A 95 -1.43 -0.70 1.39
CA GLY A 95 -2.25 -0.26 2.51
C GLY A 95 -1.47 -0.32 3.82
N ILE A 96 -1.50 0.77 4.60
CA ILE A 96 -0.80 0.86 5.89
C ILE A 96 -1.78 1.37 6.94
N VAL A 97 -1.96 0.61 8.01
CA VAL A 97 -2.75 1.01 9.18
C VAL A 97 -1.82 1.31 10.34
N LEU A 98 -1.85 2.56 10.78
CA LEU A 98 -1.07 3.05 11.92
C LEU A 98 -1.95 3.22 13.16
N SER A 99 -1.35 3.73 14.24
CA SER A 99 -2.02 4.03 15.51
C SER A 99 -3.34 4.77 15.30
N GLY A 100 -4.40 4.25 15.90
CA GLY A 100 -5.74 4.82 15.84
C GLY A 100 -6.74 4.01 16.65
N SER A 101 -7.81 4.68 17.12
CA SER A 101 -8.90 4.05 17.85
C SER A 101 -9.91 3.39 16.89
N GLY A 102 -10.61 2.37 17.39
CA GLY A 102 -11.65 1.69 16.61
C GLY A 102 -11.08 0.68 15.62
N ASN A 103 -11.71 0.55 14.45
CA ASN A 103 -11.40 -0.49 13.47
C ASN A 103 -11.49 0.01 12.01
N ASP A 104 -11.41 1.32 11.79
CA ASP A 104 -11.39 1.87 10.44
C ASP A 104 -10.08 1.47 9.75
N GLY A 105 -10.13 1.21 8.45
CA GLY A 105 -9.02 0.65 7.67
C GLY A 105 -8.98 -0.88 7.61
N THR A 106 -9.71 -1.59 8.48
CA THR A 106 -9.73 -3.06 8.53
C THR A 106 -10.30 -3.68 7.25
N LEU A 107 -11.43 -3.17 6.77
CA LEU A 107 -12.03 -3.65 5.51
C LEU A 107 -11.22 -3.18 4.30
N GLY A 108 -10.64 -1.99 4.39
CA GLY A 108 -9.77 -1.46 3.35
C GLY A 108 -8.50 -2.29 3.16
N ILE A 109 -7.84 -2.70 4.24
CA ILE A 109 -6.68 -3.62 4.19
C ILE A 109 -7.06 -4.95 3.54
N LYS A 110 -8.23 -5.50 3.89
CA LYS A 110 -8.74 -6.72 3.28
C LYS A 110 -8.94 -6.55 1.77
N ALA A 111 -9.54 -5.44 1.34
CA ALA A 111 -9.73 -5.13 -0.07
C ALA A 111 -8.39 -5.00 -0.82
N ILE A 112 -7.37 -4.35 -0.22
CA ILE A 112 -6.00 -4.27 -0.78
C ILE A 112 -5.44 -5.68 -0.99
N LYS A 113 -5.54 -6.55 0.03
CA LYS A 113 -5.01 -7.92 -0.05
C LYS A 113 -5.73 -8.77 -1.11
N GLU A 114 -7.05 -8.63 -1.20
CA GLU A 114 -7.88 -9.34 -2.21
C GLU A 114 -7.48 -8.97 -3.65
N GLN A 115 -6.98 -7.76 -3.87
CA GLN A 115 -6.47 -7.30 -5.17
C GLN A 115 -4.96 -7.57 -5.37
N GLY A 116 -4.34 -8.35 -4.49
CA GLY A 116 -2.91 -8.70 -4.58
C GLY A 116 -1.95 -7.61 -4.11
N GLY A 117 -2.44 -6.54 -3.51
CA GLY A 117 -1.62 -5.46 -2.95
C GLY A 117 -0.94 -5.85 -1.64
N LEU A 118 0.00 -5.03 -1.20
CA LEU A 118 0.75 -5.21 0.04
C LEU A 118 0.05 -4.54 1.21
N THR A 119 0.04 -5.23 2.36
CA THR A 119 -0.63 -4.76 3.56
C THR A 119 0.31 -4.69 4.75
N LEU A 120 0.33 -3.53 5.42
CA LEU A 120 1.13 -3.30 6.62
C LEU A 120 0.24 -2.79 7.76
N ALA A 121 0.61 -3.14 8.97
CA ALA A 121 0.04 -2.55 10.17
C ALA A 121 1.15 -2.25 11.20
N GLN A 122 0.93 -1.23 12.02
CA GLN A 122 1.82 -0.92 13.10
C GLN A 122 1.79 -2.05 14.14
N GLY A 123 2.93 -2.73 14.31
CA GLY A 123 3.14 -3.77 15.31
C GLY A 123 3.27 -3.21 16.74
N ARG A 124 3.26 -4.09 17.71
CA ARG A 124 3.41 -3.74 19.13
C ARG A 124 4.88 -3.70 19.59
N ASP A 125 5.80 -4.17 18.74
CA ASP A 125 7.22 -4.18 19.06
C ASP A 125 7.80 -2.76 19.06
N GLY A 126 8.81 -2.51 19.88
CA GLY A 126 9.43 -1.21 20.01
C GLY A 126 8.50 -0.18 20.68
N LYS A 127 8.40 1.01 20.09
CA LYS A 127 7.41 2.02 20.46
C LYS A 127 6.07 1.66 19.82
N GLY A 128 5.32 0.79 20.45
CA GLY A 128 4.01 0.36 19.96
C GLY A 128 3.03 1.51 19.72
N PRO A 129 1.87 1.25 19.08
CA PRO A 129 0.89 2.29 18.80
C PRO A 129 0.34 2.90 20.10
N MET A 130 0.23 4.22 20.15
CA MET A 130 -0.42 4.91 21.30
C MET A 130 -1.89 4.49 21.43
N GLN A 131 -2.55 4.21 20.30
CA GLN A 131 -3.89 3.66 20.20
C GLN A 131 -3.82 2.44 19.29
N SER A 132 -4.04 1.26 19.86
CA SER A 132 -3.85 0.01 19.12
C SER A 132 -5.10 -0.53 18.42
N GLY A 133 -6.25 0.12 18.58
CA GLY A 133 -7.53 -0.39 18.06
C GLY A 133 -7.51 -0.70 16.56
N MET A 134 -7.12 0.26 15.75
CA MET A 134 -7.07 0.11 14.29
C MET A 134 -6.02 -0.93 13.84
N PRO A 135 -4.73 -0.84 14.25
CA PRO A 135 -3.74 -1.82 13.83
C PRO A 135 -4.04 -3.22 14.36
N ASP A 136 -4.49 -3.38 15.61
CA ASP A 136 -4.88 -4.68 16.16
C ASP A 136 -6.05 -5.29 15.38
N SER A 137 -7.06 -4.49 15.04
CA SER A 137 -8.18 -4.93 14.23
C SER A 137 -7.75 -5.39 12.84
N ALA A 138 -6.84 -4.66 12.20
CA ALA A 138 -6.28 -5.05 10.90
C ALA A 138 -5.48 -6.37 11.02
N ILE A 139 -4.59 -6.49 12.01
CA ILE A 139 -3.77 -7.70 12.25
C ILE A 139 -4.65 -8.92 12.54
N ALA A 140 -5.72 -8.74 13.33
CA ALA A 140 -6.66 -9.82 13.68
C ALA A 140 -7.38 -10.43 12.45
N THR A 141 -7.42 -9.73 11.32
CA THR A 141 -7.98 -10.29 10.07
C THR A 141 -7.13 -11.42 9.47
N GLY A 142 -5.87 -11.53 9.84
CA GLY A 142 -4.92 -12.48 9.25
C GLY A 142 -4.46 -12.16 7.82
N VAL A 143 -4.85 -10.99 7.27
CA VAL A 143 -4.47 -10.58 5.89
C VAL A 143 -3.36 -9.53 5.85
N VAL A 144 -2.84 -9.12 7.00
CA VAL A 144 -1.71 -8.20 7.10
C VAL A 144 -0.41 -8.96 6.80
N ASP A 145 0.31 -8.53 5.77
CA ASP A 145 1.58 -9.16 5.36
C ASP A 145 2.70 -8.86 6.35
N LEU A 146 2.78 -7.63 6.84
CA LEU A 146 3.84 -7.19 7.73
C LEU A 146 3.27 -6.35 8.89
N ALA A 147 3.44 -6.85 10.11
CA ALA A 147 3.21 -6.09 11.33
C ALA A 147 4.57 -5.63 11.87
N LEU A 148 4.88 -4.33 11.74
CA LEU A 148 6.21 -3.77 12.01
C LEU A 148 6.14 -2.52 12.88
N PRO A 149 7.19 -2.21 13.65
CA PRO A 149 7.39 -0.88 14.21
C PRO A 149 7.41 0.18 13.11
N VAL A 150 6.89 1.38 13.38
CA VAL A 150 6.81 2.47 12.38
C VAL A 150 8.19 2.82 11.82
N GLU A 151 9.23 2.72 12.65
CA GLU A 151 10.60 3.02 12.29
C GLU A 151 11.17 2.09 11.20
N GLU A 152 10.68 0.86 11.10
CA GLU A 152 11.14 -0.14 10.12
C GLU A 152 10.38 -0.07 8.78
N MET A 153 9.16 0.48 8.78
CA MET A 153 8.32 0.55 7.58
C MET A 153 8.99 1.26 6.40
N PRO A 154 9.66 2.42 6.57
CA PRO A 154 10.29 3.13 5.46
C PRO A 154 11.35 2.30 4.73
N GLY A 155 12.15 1.52 5.47
CA GLY A 155 13.17 0.65 4.89
C GLY A 155 12.55 -0.48 4.05
N ARG A 156 11.47 -1.07 4.55
CA ARG A 156 10.72 -2.11 3.82
C ARG A 156 10.08 -1.56 2.55
N LEU A 157 9.42 -0.40 2.64
CA LEU A 157 8.80 0.25 1.49
C LEU A 157 9.82 0.64 0.42
N ALA A 158 10.96 1.19 0.81
CA ALA A 158 12.04 1.55 -0.12
C ALA A 158 12.62 0.31 -0.85
N GLY A 159 12.73 -0.83 -0.16
CA GLY A 159 13.15 -2.09 -0.77
C GLY A 159 12.17 -2.63 -1.81
N LEU A 160 10.88 -2.35 -1.66
CA LEU A 160 9.83 -2.77 -2.59
C LEU A 160 9.65 -1.82 -3.78
N ALA A 161 9.98 -0.54 -3.61
CA ALA A 161 9.87 0.47 -4.66
C ALA A 161 10.80 0.23 -5.85
N ARG A 162 12.02 -0.27 -5.60
CA ARG A 162 13.04 -0.50 -6.62
C ARG A 162 12.64 -1.51 -7.70
N PRO A 163 12.04 -2.68 -7.37
CA PRO A 163 11.55 -3.61 -8.38
C PRO A 163 10.39 -3.05 -9.22
N PHE A 164 9.48 -2.27 -8.61
CA PHE A 164 8.34 -1.67 -9.32
C PHE A 164 8.79 -0.61 -10.33
N ALA A 165 9.72 0.26 -9.98
CA ALA A 165 10.29 1.25 -10.91
C ALA A 165 11.04 0.61 -12.09
N ALA A 166 11.67 -0.54 -11.87
CA ALA A 166 12.33 -1.31 -12.92
C ALA A 166 11.33 -2.00 -13.86
N LEU A 167 10.14 -2.38 -13.38
CA LEU A 167 9.10 -3.03 -14.18
C LEU A 167 8.30 -2.05 -15.05
N GLU A 168 8.13 -0.80 -14.63
CA GLU A 168 7.45 0.23 -15.45
C GLU A 168 8.33 0.77 -16.60
N GLY A 169 9.63 0.50 -16.56
CA GLY A 169 10.61 1.08 -17.48
C GLY A 169 10.77 0.40 -18.85
N SER A 170 10.31 -0.83 -19.06
CA SER A 170 10.38 -1.48 -20.40
C SER A 170 9.63 -2.82 -20.45
N PRO A 171 8.53 -2.91 -21.21
CA PRO A 171 7.88 -4.21 -21.53
C PRO A 171 8.83 -5.19 -22.23
N THR A 172 9.83 -4.68 -22.92
CA THR A 172 10.81 -5.46 -23.70
C THR A 172 11.86 -6.14 -22.80
N ALA A 173 12.22 -5.55 -21.65
CA ALA A 173 13.20 -6.13 -20.73
C ALA A 173 12.63 -7.37 -20.02
N ILE A 174 11.34 -7.35 -19.68
CA ILE A 174 10.67 -8.49 -19.05
C ILE A 174 10.60 -9.70 -20.00
N HIS A 175 10.38 -9.47 -21.30
CA HIS A 175 10.36 -10.55 -22.29
C HIS A 175 11.74 -11.19 -22.50
N GLN A 176 12.81 -10.40 -22.49
CA GLN A 176 14.18 -10.90 -22.64
C GLN A 176 14.67 -11.69 -21.42
N GLU A 177 14.29 -11.28 -20.19
CA GLU A 177 14.63 -12.04 -18.98
C GLU A 177 13.79 -13.32 -18.80
N LEU A 178 12.55 -13.34 -19.27
CA LEU A 178 11.72 -14.55 -19.29
C LEU A 178 12.20 -15.57 -20.34
N GLU A 179 12.77 -15.12 -21.45
CA GLU A 179 13.35 -15.99 -22.46
C GLU A 179 14.72 -16.57 -22.07
N SER A 180 15.45 -15.95 -21.17
CA SER A 180 16.70 -16.50 -20.60
C SER A 180 16.50 -17.54 -19.49
N GLY A 181 15.37 -18.13 -19.42
CA GLY A 181 14.85 -19.36 -18.76
C GLY A 181 15.43 -19.84 -17.43
N ALA A 182 16.71 -19.63 -17.13
CA ALA A 182 17.35 -20.17 -15.93
C ALA A 182 17.50 -19.13 -14.80
N ALA A 183 17.81 -17.87 -15.13
CA ALA A 183 18.02 -16.81 -14.14
C ALA A 183 16.71 -16.31 -13.51
N GLY A 184 15.64 -16.29 -14.29
CA GLY A 184 14.32 -15.88 -13.81
C GLY A 184 13.72 -16.86 -12.79
N HIS A 185 13.88 -18.15 -13.02
CA HIS A 185 13.42 -19.19 -12.11
C HIS A 185 14.10 -19.14 -10.73
N GLU A 186 15.41 -18.95 -10.72
CA GLU A 186 16.18 -18.87 -9.48
C GLU A 186 15.84 -17.60 -8.67
N ALA A 187 15.59 -16.48 -9.34
CA ALA A 187 15.14 -15.23 -8.72
C ALA A 187 13.74 -15.38 -8.09
N ILE A 188 12.80 -16.03 -8.80
CA ILE A 188 11.46 -16.31 -8.29
C ILE A 188 11.53 -17.26 -7.09
N CYS A 189 12.30 -18.35 -7.17
CA CYS A 189 12.47 -19.29 -6.04
C CYS A 189 13.10 -18.62 -4.81
N ARG A 190 14.03 -17.69 -5.02
CA ARG A 190 14.65 -16.90 -3.96
C ARG A 190 13.66 -15.93 -3.31
N LEU A 191 12.82 -15.27 -4.11
CA LEU A 191 11.75 -14.42 -3.61
C LEU A 191 10.72 -15.22 -2.81
N LEU A 192 10.28 -16.35 -3.32
CA LEU A 192 9.34 -17.24 -2.62
C LEU A 192 9.92 -17.79 -1.32
N ARG A 193 11.21 -18.19 -1.31
CA ARG A 193 11.91 -18.62 -0.10
C ARG A 193 11.94 -17.50 0.95
N ASN A 194 12.25 -16.27 0.54
CA ASN A 194 12.34 -15.13 1.45
C ASN A 194 10.98 -14.67 1.97
N GLN A 195 9.92 -14.84 1.18
CA GLN A 195 8.56 -14.40 1.52
C GLN A 195 7.78 -15.47 2.29
N LEU A 196 7.92 -16.73 1.92
CA LEU A 196 7.09 -17.83 2.44
C LEU A 196 7.88 -18.78 3.37
N GLY A 197 9.20 -18.59 3.51
CA GLY A 197 10.06 -19.47 4.32
C GLY A 197 10.20 -20.89 3.77
N HIS A 198 9.66 -21.17 2.57
CA HIS A 198 9.69 -22.49 1.93
C HIS A 198 10.59 -22.50 0.70
N ASP A 199 11.44 -23.55 0.59
CA ASP A 199 12.36 -23.70 -0.53
C ASP A 199 11.68 -24.41 -1.72
N PHE A 200 11.41 -23.66 -2.77
CA PHE A 200 10.80 -24.17 -3.99
C PHE A 200 11.81 -24.61 -5.05
N SER A 201 13.13 -24.55 -4.79
CA SER A 201 14.17 -24.89 -5.78
C SER A 201 14.14 -26.35 -6.24
N GLY A 202 13.55 -27.25 -5.44
CA GLY A 202 13.39 -28.67 -5.76
C GLY A 202 12.16 -29.02 -6.59
N TYR A 203 11.27 -28.06 -6.90
CA TYR A 203 10.08 -28.35 -7.70
C TYR A 203 10.37 -28.26 -9.20
N LYS A 204 9.79 -29.18 -9.99
CA LYS A 204 9.95 -29.16 -11.45
C LYS A 204 9.24 -27.93 -12.05
N ALA A 205 9.82 -27.32 -13.10
CA ALA A 205 9.28 -26.13 -13.77
C ALA A 205 7.79 -26.25 -14.16
N VAL A 206 7.30 -27.45 -14.50
CA VAL A 206 5.89 -27.73 -14.81
C VAL A 206 4.95 -27.46 -13.63
N SER A 207 5.41 -27.56 -12.38
CA SER A 207 4.58 -27.32 -11.20
C SER A 207 4.28 -25.83 -10.98
N TYR A 208 5.07 -24.91 -11.55
CA TYR A 208 4.89 -23.46 -11.40
C TYR A 208 3.82 -22.91 -12.34
N THR A 209 3.66 -23.49 -13.53
CA THR A 209 2.56 -23.11 -14.44
C THR A 209 1.18 -23.38 -13.84
N HIS A 210 1.06 -24.42 -13.01
CA HIS A 210 -0.19 -24.71 -12.29
C HIS A 210 -0.42 -23.83 -11.05
N LEU A 211 0.61 -23.24 -10.46
CA LEU A 211 0.47 -22.30 -9.34
C LEU A 211 0.14 -20.87 -9.79
N THR A 212 0.49 -20.51 -11.02
CA THR A 212 0.23 -19.16 -11.57
C THR A 212 -1.08 -19.07 -12.36
N LEU A 213 -1.53 -20.16 -13.00
CA LEU A 213 -2.74 -20.18 -13.82
C LEU A 213 -4.07 -19.96 -13.06
N PRO A 214 -4.29 -20.46 -11.84
CA PRO A 214 -5.54 -20.19 -11.12
C PRO A 214 -5.72 -18.74 -10.69
N THR A 215 -4.63 -17.96 -10.59
CA THR A 215 -4.67 -16.56 -10.16
C THR A 215 -4.95 -15.59 -11.31
N ILE A 216 -4.72 -16.04 -12.57
CA ILE A 216 -4.90 -15.24 -13.79
C ILE A 216 -6.29 -15.44 -14.43
N LEU A 217 -7.02 -16.51 -14.07
CA LEU A 217 -8.30 -16.89 -14.67
C LEU A 217 -9.49 -16.77 -13.72
N ARG A 218 -9.61 -15.65 -12.98
CA ARG A 218 -10.90 -15.19 -12.45
C ARG A 218 -11.12 -13.74 -12.86
N VAL A 219 -11.72 -13.61 -14.03
CA VAL A 219 -12.53 -12.47 -14.44
C VAL A 219 -13.69 -12.27 -13.46
#